data_75e2ee832652c2608e35061a1c00f9a9
#
_entry.id   75e2ee832652c2608e35061a1c00f9a9
#
_cell.length_a   1.000
_cell.length_b   1.000
_cell.length_c   1.000
_cell.angle_alpha   90.00
_cell.angle_beta   90.00
_cell.angle_gamma   90.00
#
_symmetry.space_group_name_H-M   'P 1'
#
loop_
_entity.id
_entity.type
_entity.pdbx_description
1 polymer ?
#
loop_
_entity_poly.entity_id
_entity_poly.type
_entity_poly.pdbx_seq_one_letter_code
_entity_poly.pdbx_strand_id
1 'polypeptide(L)'
;MSDLDDRAGLDHVVDHWLSLDEAAERLGVTPSRVRQLSREHQLVVLRPPGGRGLAVPAELILDGQVVKGLGGTLTVLSDRGLSDVESLEWLFTADSSLPGRPIDALRENRGREVRRRAQVIV
;
A
#
# COMPACT_ATOMS: atom_id res chain seq x y z
N MET A 1 -1.99 16.40 16.04
CA MET A 1 -0.83 15.78 15.38
C MET A 1 -0.86 16.07 13.90
N SER A 2 0.24 16.42 13.30
CA SER A 2 0.27 16.77 11.90
C SER A 2 0.39 15.53 11.02
N ASP A 3 -0.03 15.66 9.76
CA ASP A 3 0.12 14.59 8.78
C ASP A 3 1.59 14.18 8.60
N LEU A 4 2.51 15.14 8.83
CA LEU A 4 3.94 14.88 8.72
C LEU A 4 4.40 13.84 9.73
N ASP A 5 3.88 13.88 10.96
CA ASP A 5 4.24 12.91 12.00
C ASP A 5 3.73 11.52 11.61
N ASP A 6 2.51 11.45 11.08
CA ASP A 6 1.93 10.17 10.66
C ASP A 6 2.73 9.55 9.51
N ARG A 7 3.18 10.39 8.56
CA ARG A 7 3.91 9.91 7.40
C ARG A 7 5.38 9.65 7.66
N ALA A 8 5.94 10.23 8.73
CA ALA A 8 7.36 10.08 9.03
C ALA A 8 7.78 8.63 9.19
N GLY A 9 6.89 7.78 9.71
CA GLY A 9 7.18 6.36 9.87
C GLY A 9 7.34 5.62 8.56
N LEU A 10 6.79 6.14 7.46
CA LEU A 10 6.85 5.49 6.15
C LEU A 10 8.27 5.49 5.57
N ASP A 11 9.12 6.45 5.96
CA ASP A 11 10.52 6.48 5.51
C ASP A 11 11.27 5.22 5.94
N HIS A 12 10.83 4.59 7.02
CA HIS A 12 11.51 3.42 7.55
C HIS A 12 10.98 2.10 6.99
N VAL A 13 9.80 2.11 6.39
CA VAL A 13 9.18 0.87 5.92
C VAL A 13 9.01 0.80 4.41
N VAL A 14 8.85 1.92 3.73
CA VAL A 14 8.76 1.95 2.26
C VAL A 14 10.09 2.40 1.68
N ASP A 15 10.80 1.48 1.05
CA ASP A 15 12.15 1.75 0.52
C ASP A 15 12.13 2.50 -0.80
N HIS A 16 11.15 2.25 -1.63
CA HIS A 16 11.14 2.80 -2.98
C HIS A 16 9.75 3.29 -3.37
N TRP A 17 9.69 4.55 -3.79
CA TRP A 17 8.47 5.19 -4.23
C TRP A 17 8.51 5.43 -5.74
N LEU A 18 7.39 5.19 -6.40
CA LEU A 18 7.22 5.54 -7.82
C LEU A 18 6.40 6.82 -7.90
N SER A 19 6.75 7.70 -8.83
CA SER A 19 5.88 8.84 -9.14
C SER A 19 4.59 8.32 -9.76
N LEU A 20 3.56 9.18 -9.86
CA LEU A 20 2.34 8.81 -10.56
C LEU A 20 2.61 8.38 -11.99
N ASP A 21 3.50 9.11 -12.68
CA ASP A 21 3.85 8.80 -14.07
C ASP A 21 4.53 7.44 -14.17
N GLU A 22 5.46 7.15 -13.26
CA GLU A 22 6.15 5.87 -13.25
C GLU A 22 5.19 4.72 -12.95
N ALA A 23 4.29 4.91 -11.99
CA ALA A 23 3.30 3.90 -11.64
C ALA A 23 2.35 3.65 -12.82
N ALA A 24 1.89 4.73 -13.46
CA ALA A 24 1.02 4.65 -14.63
C ALA A 24 1.69 3.88 -15.76
N GLU A 25 2.96 4.17 -16.01
CA GLU A 25 3.73 3.48 -17.04
C GLU A 25 3.83 1.99 -16.76
N ARG A 26 4.15 1.61 -15.52
CA ARG A 26 4.26 0.20 -15.15
C ARG A 26 2.94 -0.55 -15.26
N LEU A 27 1.84 0.14 -14.96
CA LEU A 27 0.50 -0.47 -15.02
C LEU A 27 -0.13 -0.38 -16.40
N GLY A 28 0.46 0.39 -17.31
CA GLY A 28 -0.12 0.58 -18.64
C GLY A 28 -1.41 1.38 -18.62
N VAL A 29 -1.53 2.33 -17.70
CA VAL A 29 -2.72 3.17 -17.55
C VAL A 29 -2.31 4.64 -17.49
N THR A 30 -3.29 5.54 -17.37
CA THR A 30 -3.01 6.97 -17.20
C THR A 30 -2.76 7.30 -15.73
N PRO A 31 -2.04 8.41 -15.45
CA PRO A 31 -1.90 8.87 -14.06
C PRO A 31 -3.25 9.12 -13.36
N SER A 32 -4.25 9.61 -14.11
CA SER A 32 -5.60 9.78 -13.56
C SER A 32 -6.21 8.45 -13.11
N ARG A 33 -5.96 7.39 -13.86
CA ARG A 33 -6.44 6.06 -13.48
C ARG A 33 -5.76 5.57 -12.22
N VAL A 34 -4.46 5.85 -12.07
CA VAL A 34 -3.73 5.49 -10.84
C VAL A 34 -4.39 6.16 -9.64
N ARG A 35 -4.71 7.45 -9.75
CA ARG A 35 -5.38 8.17 -8.66
C ARG A 35 -6.77 7.59 -8.37
N GLN A 36 -7.49 7.20 -9.41
CA GLN A 36 -8.81 6.59 -9.26
C GLN A 36 -8.72 5.26 -8.51
N LEU A 37 -7.70 4.44 -8.84
CA LEU A 37 -7.49 3.17 -8.14
C LEU A 37 -7.30 3.39 -6.64
N SER A 38 -6.60 4.46 -6.26
CA SER A 38 -6.43 4.80 -4.85
C SER A 38 -7.76 5.16 -4.20
N ARG A 39 -8.59 5.94 -4.89
CA ARG A 39 -9.91 6.31 -4.36
C ARG A 39 -10.82 5.09 -4.20
N GLU A 40 -10.60 4.06 -5.00
CA GLU A 40 -11.38 2.82 -4.96
C GLU A 40 -10.79 1.78 -4.01
N HIS A 41 -9.80 2.14 -3.21
CA HIS A 41 -9.10 1.24 -2.28
C HIS A 41 -8.44 0.05 -2.99
N GLN A 42 -8.01 0.25 -4.24
CA GLN A 42 -7.29 -0.78 -4.99
C GLN A 42 -5.78 -0.55 -4.94
N LEU A 43 -5.37 0.63 -4.54
CA LEU A 43 -3.98 1.04 -4.51
C LEU A 43 -3.86 2.16 -3.48
N VAL A 44 -2.64 2.53 -3.09
CA VAL A 44 -2.43 3.67 -2.21
C VAL A 44 -1.56 4.70 -2.94
N VAL A 45 -2.08 5.91 -3.05
CA VAL A 45 -1.36 7.07 -3.58
C VAL A 45 -1.33 8.12 -2.50
N LEU A 46 -0.15 8.57 -2.12
CA LEU A 46 -0.01 9.65 -1.16
C LEU A 46 1.31 10.38 -1.38
N ARG A 47 1.47 11.49 -0.67
CA ARG A 47 2.71 12.26 -0.74
C ARG A 47 3.69 11.65 0.27
N PRO A 48 4.83 11.13 -0.20
CA PRO A 48 5.79 10.53 0.73
C PRO A 48 6.44 11.58 1.61
N PRO A 49 6.99 11.19 2.77
CA PRO A 49 7.73 12.11 3.63
C PRO A 49 8.88 12.74 2.85
N GLY A 50 8.98 14.08 2.91
CA GLY A 50 10.00 14.82 2.17
C GLY A 50 9.83 14.85 0.66
N GLY A 51 8.82 14.17 0.14
CA GLY A 51 8.55 14.14 -1.29
C GLY A 51 7.76 15.35 -1.76
N ARG A 52 7.88 15.66 -3.04
CA ARG A 52 7.23 16.83 -3.63
C ARG A 52 5.93 16.54 -4.34
N GLY A 53 5.67 15.30 -4.70
CA GLY A 53 4.49 14.93 -5.45
C GLY A 53 3.86 13.68 -4.93
N LEU A 54 2.74 13.31 -5.53
CA LEU A 54 2.05 12.07 -5.19
C LEU A 54 2.88 10.89 -5.70
N ALA A 55 2.86 9.81 -4.93
CA ALA A 55 3.67 8.63 -5.23
C ALA A 55 3.00 7.36 -4.76
N VAL A 56 3.50 6.24 -5.26
CA VAL A 56 3.00 4.89 -4.97
C VAL A 56 4.17 4.05 -4.50
N PRO A 57 4.04 3.30 -3.40
CA PRO A 57 5.10 2.35 -3.04
C PRO A 57 5.30 1.34 -4.17
N ALA A 58 6.55 1.18 -4.61
CA ALA A 58 6.86 0.33 -5.77
C ALA A 58 6.44 -1.12 -5.55
N GLU A 59 6.50 -1.60 -4.32
CA GLU A 59 6.20 -2.99 -4.02
C GLU A 59 4.70 -3.34 -4.16
N LEU A 60 3.83 -2.34 -4.30
CA LEU A 60 2.41 -2.58 -4.56
C LEU A 60 2.13 -2.99 -6.00
N ILE A 61 3.14 -2.93 -6.86
CA ILE A 61 3.03 -3.29 -8.27
C ILE A 61 3.97 -4.45 -8.55
N LEU A 62 3.47 -5.46 -9.25
CA LEU A 62 4.24 -6.65 -9.58
C LEU A 62 3.85 -7.11 -10.99
N ASP A 63 4.85 -7.29 -11.85
CA ASP A 63 4.63 -7.80 -13.21
C ASP A 63 3.61 -6.98 -14.00
N GLY A 64 3.67 -5.67 -13.85
CA GLY A 64 2.79 -4.76 -14.60
C GLY A 64 1.38 -4.65 -14.07
N GLN A 65 1.11 -5.18 -12.88
CA GLN A 65 -0.23 -5.16 -12.28
C GLN A 65 -0.15 -4.80 -10.80
N VAL A 66 -1.27 -4.31 -10.27
CA VAL A 66 -1.41 -4.16 -8.82
C VAL A 66 -1.34 -5.56 -8.21
N VAL A 67 -0.60 -5.68 -7.11
CA VAL A 67 -0.42 -6.98 -6.44
C VAL A 67 -1.78 -7.60 -6.13
N LYS A 68 -1.95 -8.86 -6.51
CA LYS A 68 -3.20 -9.58 -6.30
C LYS A 68 -3.54 -9.65 -4.80
N GLY A 69 -4.79 -9.35 -4.49
CA GLY A 69 -5.27 -9.37 -3.11
C GLY A 69 -5.09 -8.05 -2.37
N LEU A 70 -4.35 -7.10 -2.96
CA LEU A 70 -4.12 -5.81 -2.31
C LEU A 70 -5.42 -5.04 -2.08
N GLY A 71 -6.27 -4.95 -3.12
CA GLY A 71 -7.53 -4.21 -3.00
C GLY A 71 -8.43 -4.75 -1.89
N GLY A 72 -8.57 -6.08 -1.83
CA GLY A 72 -9.35 -6.71 -0.78
C GLY A 72 -8.80 -6.43 0.61
N THR A 73 -7.47 -6.48 0.74
CA THR A 73 -6.81 -6.19 2.01
C THR A 73 -6.99 -4.72 2.42
N LEU A 74 -6.78 -3.80 1.47
CA LEU A 74 -6.95 -2.37 1.75
C LEU A 74 -8.39 -2.05 2.19
N THR A 75 -9.36 -2.70 1.56
CA THR A 75 -10.76 -2.51 1.92
C THR A 75 -11.01 -2.96 3.36
N VAL A 76 -10.49 -4.12 3.75
CA VAL A 76 -10.63 -4.61 5.12
C VAL A 76 -9.98 -3.65 6.12
N LEU A 77 -8.76 -3.18 5.82
CA LEU A 77 -8.06 -2.24 6.70
C LEU A 77 -8.85 -0.93 6.83
N SER A 78 -9.37 -0.42 5.73
CA SER A 78 -10.21 0.77 5.75
C SER A 78 -11.47 0.57 6.59
N ASP A 79 -12.12 -0.58 6.46
CA ASP A 79 -13.32 -0.91 7.24
C ASP A 79 -13.00 -1.01 8.73
N ARG A 80 -11.75 -1.31 9.08
CA ARG A 80 -11.29 -1.34 10.47
C ARG A 80 -10.84 0.03 10.98
N GLY A 81 -10.97 1.06 10.15
CA GLY A 81 -10.69 2.43 10.55
C GLY A 81 -9.26 2.89 10.30
N LEU A 82 -8.44 2.11 9.59
CA LEU A 82 -7.08 2.52 9.27
C LEU A 82 -7.08 3.52 8.12
N SER A 83 -6.27 4.58 8.27
CA SER A 83 -6.02 5.53 7.19
C SER A 83 -5.10 4.88 6.15
N ASP A 84 -4.91 5.55 5.02
CA ASP A 84 -3.96 5.07 4.00
C ASP A 84 -2.55 4.93 4.55
N VAL A 85 -2.11 5.90 5.36
CA VAL A 85 -0.80 5.85 6.00
C VAL A 85 -0.70 4.64 6.93
N GLU A 86 -1.70 4.45 7.77
CA GLU A 86 -1.72 3.33 8.71
C GLU A 86 -1.78 1.99 7.97
N SER A 87 -2.51 1.93 6.86
CA SER A 87 -2.59 0.73 6.04
C SER A 87 -1.23 0.38 5.45
N LEU A 88 -0.48 1.38 4.95
CA LEU A 88 0.87 1.15 4.45
C LEU A 88 1.82 0.69 5.55
N GLU A 89 1.74 1.31 6.72
CA GLU A 89 2.57 0.89 7.84
C GLU A 89 2.31 -0.57 8.19
N TRP A 90 1.03 -0.96 8.23
CA TRP A 90 0.67 -2.35 8.53
C TRP A 90 1.20 -3.30 7.47
N LEU A 91 1.03 -2.95 6.20
CA LEU A 91 1.47 -3.80 5.09
C LEU A 91 2.98 -3.99 5.05
N PHE A 92 3.73 -2.96 5.43
CA PHE A 92 5.19 -2.95 5.29
C PHE A 92 5.94 -3.26 6.57
N THR A 93 5.23 -3.58 7.65
CA THR A 93 5.86 -3.93 8.92
C THR A 93 5.77 -5.43 9.14
N ALA A 94 6.90 -6.05 9.48
CA ALA A 94 6.94 -7.50 9.71
C ALA A 94 6.01 -7.90 10.84
N ASP A 95 5.29 -9.00 10.64
CA ASP A 95 4.36 -9.55 11.63
C ASP A 95 4.87 -10.91 12.05
N SER A 96 5.00 -11.14 13.35
CA SER A 96 5.54 -12.40 13.88
C SER A 96 4.71 -13.62 13.49
N SER A 97 3.44 -13.41 13.12
CA SER A 97 2.55 -14.50 12.72
C SER A 97 2.61 -14.82 11.22
N LEU A 98 3.38 -14.04 10.46
CA LEU A 98 3.58 -14.24 9.02
C LEU A 98 5.06 -14.24 8.73
N PRO A 99 5.53 -15.10 7.82
CA PRO A 99 6.93 -15.01 7.37
C PRO A 99 7.11 -13.70 6.59
N GLY A 100 7.86 -12.76 7.16
CA GLY A 100 8.09 -11.45 6.55
C GLY A 100 6.96 -10.48 6.79
N ARG A 101 6.78 -9.54 5.86
CA ARG A 101 5.77 -8.50 5.95
C ARG A 101 4.48 -8.94 5.25
N PRO A 102 3.33 -8.35 5.63
CA PRO A 102 2.09 -8.65 4.90
C PRO A 102 2.21 -8.42 3.38
N ILE A 103 2.92 -7.35 2.96
CA ILE A 103 3.10 -7.09 1.52
C ILE A 103 3.88 -8.22 0.86
N ASP A 104 4.86 -8.81 1.54
CA ASP A 104 5.63 -9.94 0.99
C ASP A 104 4.71 -11.15 0.77
N ALA A 105 3.81 -11.40 1.72
CA ALA A 105 2.86 -12.51 1.60
C ALA A 105 1.90 -12.29 0.43
N LEU A 106 1.45 -11.05 0.22
CA LEU A 106 0.61 -10.73 -0.93
C LEU A 106 1.36 -11.00 -2.24
N ARG A 107 2.62 -10.56 -2.32
CA ARG A 107 3.44 -10.75 -3.52
C ARG A 107 3.73 -12.23 -3.78
N GLU A 108 3.65 -13.07 -2.76
CA GLU A 108 3.79 -14.52 -2.86
C GLU A 108 2.45 -15.22 -3.07
N ASN A 109 1.41 -14.47 -3.37
CA ASN A 109 0.06 -14.99 -3.61
C ASN A 109 -0.57 -15.65 -2.38
N ARG A 110 -0.27 -15.14 -1.18
CA ARG A 110 -0.86 -15.61 0.08
C ARG A 110 -1.87 -14.59 0.63
N GLY A 111 -2.66 -14.00 -0.25
CA GLY A 111 -3.60 -12.93 0.11
C GLY A 111 -4.66 -13.35 1.10
N ARG A 112 -5.05 -14.63 1.09
CA ARG A 112 -6.07 -15.13 2.02
C ARG A 112 -5.59 -15.01 3.46
N GLU A 113 -4.33 -15.36 3.72
CA GLU A 113 -3.73 -15.24 5.05
C GLU A 113 -3.67 -13.79 5.49
N VAL A 114 -3.27 -12.91 4.58
CA VAL A 114 -3.14 -11.48 4.87
C VAL A 114 -4.50 -10.88 5.20
N ARG A 115 -5.54 -11.18 4.44
CA ARG A 115 -6.88 -10.67 4.73
C ARG A 115 -7.39 -11.18 6.07
N ARG A 116 -7.12 -12.43 6.40
CA ARG A 116 -7.52 -12.99 7.69
C ARG A 116 -6.89 -12.20 8.83
N ARG A 117 -5.61 -11.84 8.69
CA ARG A 117 -4.92 -11.03 9.70
C ARG A 117 -5.49 -9.63 9.79
N ALA A 118 -5.79 -9.01 8.65
CA ALA A 118 -6.37 -7.68 8.62
C ALA A 118 -7.73 -7.65 9.33
N GLN A 119 -8.51 -8.72 9.22
CA GLN A 119 -9.84 -8.79 9.81
C GLN A 119 -9.85 -8.80 11.33
N VAL A 120 -8.73 -9.17 11.98
CA VAL A 120 -8.67 -9.22 13.44
C VAL A 120 -8.02 -7.97 14.06
N ILE A 121 -7.73 -6.96 13.27
CA ILE A 121 -7.22 -5.69 13.78
C ILE A 121 -8.35 -4.98 14.52
N VAL A 122 -8.05 -4.49 15.72
CA VAL A 122 -9.05 -3.81 16.56
C VAL A 122 -8.86 -2.31 16.52
#